data_ef1f9f648af8029a4d93534c88276fad
#
_entry.id   ef1f9f648af8029a4d93534c88276fad
#
_cell.length_a   1.000
_cell.length_b   1.000
_cell.length_c   1.000
_cell.angle_alpha   90.00
_cell.angle_beta   90.00
_cell.angle_gamma   90.00
#
_symmetry.space_group_name_H-M   'P 1'
#
loop_
_entity.id
_entity.type
_entity.pdbx_description
1 polymer ?
#
loop_
_entity_poly.entity_id
_entity_poly.type
_entity_poly.pdbx_seq_one_letter_code
_entity_poly.pdbx_strand_id
1 'polypeptide(L)'
;LLFFCTSLYAKPTGEELYTLYCSACHGVDGKGATGGAFPPLAGSPWVHGNPKRAVAIVIYGIHGPIDVNGKAYNLEMPPQGAALSDDQITSILNYVNTAWGNKGETFNRDLIRVTRSEFASRDKPWTAPELLKLFPLPEKQTALSDVISRVYKGQWNQIPDFDKIQSENIEEEHDGILDPAIAALNEHYGIVWEGNFEVPETGEYEFALDSDDGSRITLDGKVVAEVNGAGPMDGSRAKSGKISLKQGSVKFRADFFQNSGPH
;
A
#
# COMPACT_ATOMS: atom_id res chain seq x y z
N LEU A 1 -28.03 26.85 -49.26
CA LEU A 1 -26.98 25.98 -48.71
C LEU A 1 -27.08 26.02 -47.21
N LEU A 2 -27.59 24.98 -46.52
CA LEU A 2 -27.58 24.87 -45.06
C LEU A 2 -26.27 24.22 -44.63
N PHE A 3 -25.42 24.96 -43.90
CA PHE A 3 -24.27 24.41 -43.20
C PHE A 3 -24.73 23.85 -41.84
N PHE A 4 -24.78 22.55 -41.71
CA PHE A 4 -24.86 21.90 -40.40
C PHE A 4 -23.46 21.90 -39.76
N CYS A 5 -23.23 22.80 -38.80
CA CYS A 5 -22.08 22.75 -37.93
C CYS A 5 -22.37 21.71 -36.85
N THR A 6 -21.89 20.47 -37.02
CA THR A 6 -21.89 19.48 -35.95
C THR A 6 -20.71 19.79 -35.03
N SER A 7 -20.99 20.39 -33.87
CA SER A 7 -20.01 20.54 -32.81
C SER A 7 -19.65 19.14 -32.30
N LEU A 8 -18.49 18.67 -32.66
CA LEU A 8 -17.89 17.44 -32.07
C LEU A 8 -17.45 17.74 -30.63
N TYR A 9 -18.36 17.60 -29.68
CA TYR A 9 -17.97 17.57 -28.28
C TYR A 9 -17.09 16.33 -28.07
N ALA A 10 -15.85 16.55 -27.74
CA ALA A 10 -14.96 15.45 -27.32
C ALA A 10 -15.55 14.77 -26.07
N LYS A 11 -15.52 13.44 -26.04
CA LYS A 11 -15.93 12.71 -24.82
C LYS A 11 -14.97 13.08 -23.69
N PRO A 12 -15.49 13.29 -22.46
CA PRO A 12 -14.64 13.60 -21.32
C PRO A 12 -13.63 12.47 -21.06
N THR A 13 -12.42 12.84 -20.71
CA THR A 13 -11.33 11.91 -20.35
C THR A 13 -11.59 11.24 -19.01
N GLY A 14 -10.87 10.16 -18.70
CA GLY A 14 -10.93 9.50 -17.39
C GLY A 14 -10.54 10.44 -16.24
N GLU A 15 -9.57 11.32 -16.46
CA GLU A 15 -9.13 12.33 -15.48
C GLU A 15 -10.21 13.39 -15.21
N GLU A 16 -10.86 13.90 -16.27
CA GLU A 16 -11.96 14.88 -16.12
C GLU A 16 -13.14 14.26 -15.38
N LEU A 17 -13.50 13.02 -15.70
CA LEU A 17 -14.55 12.28 -15.01
C LEU A 17 -14.17 11.98 -13.54
N TYR A 18 -12.94 11.56 -13.29
CA TYR A 18 -12.43 11.36 -11.93
C TYR A 18 -12.52 12.65 -11.11
N THR A 19 -12.06 13.75 -11.67
CA THR A 19 -12.11 15.07 -11.03
C THR A 19 -13.53 15.46 -10.66
N LEU A 20 -14.50 15.18 -11.53
CA LEU A 20 -15.89 15.53 -11.30
C LEU A 20 -16.61 14.65 -10.27
N TYR A 21 -16.35 13.33 -10.29
CA TYR A 21 -17.16 12.37 -9.52
C TYR A 21 -16.43 11.78 -8.30
N CYS A 22 -15.09 11.81 -8.25
CA CYS A 22 -14.31 11.04 -7.28
C CYS A 22 -13.37 11.92 -6.42
N SER A 23 -12.81 13.00 -6.99
CA SER A 23 -11.73 13.75 -6.34
C SER A 23 -12.14 14.46 -5.06
N ALA A 24 -13.42 14.81 -4.89
CA ALA A 24 -13.92 15.44 -3.67
C ALA A 24 -13.67 14.60 -2.40
N CYS A 25 -13.72 13.26 -2.54
CA CYS A 25 -13.45 12.33 -1.45
C CYS A 25 -12.04 11.76 -1.53
N HIS A 26 -11.57 11.40 -2.72
CA HIS A 26 -10.29 10.68 -2.88
C HIS A 26 -9.07 11.58 -3.15
N GLY A 27 -9.27 12.92 -3.20
CA GLY A 27 -8.22 13.87 -3.53
C GLY A 27 -7.90 13.90 -5.03
N VAL A 28 -7.40 15.02 -5.53
CA VAL A 28 -6.96 15.16 -6.94
C VAL A 28 -5.70 14.34 -7.23
N ASP A 29 -4.92 14.05 -6.20
CA ASP A 29 -3.69 13.24 -6.24
C ASP A 29 -3.92 11.78 -5.81
N GLY A 30 -5.17 11.38 -5.60
CA GLY A 30 -5.55 10.02 -5.20
C GLY A 30 -5.13 9.64 -3.77
N LYS A 31 -4.65 10.56 -2.93
CA LYS A 31 -4.17 10.27 -1.57
C LYS A 31 -5.25 10.34 -0.48
N GLY A 32 -6.50 10.52 -0.87
CA GLY A 32 -7.60 10.80 0.04
C GLY A 32 -7.76 12.30 0.29
N ALA A 33 -8.93 12.72 0.76
CA ALA A 33 -9.19 14.12 1.08
C ALA A 33 -8.44 14.55 2.33
N THR A 34 -8.20 15.87 2.43
CA THR A 34 -7.55 16.52 3.58
C THR A 34 -8.18 16.07 4.91
N GLY A 35 -7.33 15.67 5.86
CA GLY A 35 -7.78 15.16 7.15
C GLY A 35 -7.88 13.64 7.25
N GLY A 36 -7.61 12.91 6.15
CA GLY A 36 -7.46 11.44 6.17
C GLY A 36 -8.73 10.66 6.50
N ALA A 37 -9.93 11.26 6.29
CA ALA A 37 -11.22 10.60 6.52
C ALA A 37 -11.60 9.62 5.40
N PHE A 38 -11.09 9.85 4.19
CA PHE A 38 -11.36 9.02 3.01
C PHE A 38 -10.10 8.27 2.59
N PRO A 39 -10.24 7.02 2.10
CA PRO A 39 -9.10 6.19 1.75
C PRO A 39 -8.38 6.69 0.49
N PRO A 40 -7.05 6.50 0.40
CA PRO A 40 -6.29 6.73 -0.82
C PRO A 40 -6.67 5.69 -1.90
N LEU A 41 -6.55 6.11 -3.17
CA LEU A 41 -6.58 5.23 -4.33
C LEU A 41 -5.16 5.01 -4.88
N ALA A 42 -4.25 5.97 -4.64
CA ALA A 42 -2.84 5.83 -4.94
C ALA A 42 -2.23 4.71 -4.08
N GLY A 43 -1.64 3.70 -4.71
CA GLY A 43 -1.04 2.55 -4.03
C GLY A 43 -2.02 1.68 -3.24
N SER A 44 -3.33 1.80 -3.47
CA SER A 44 -4.33 1.05 -2.71
C SER A 44 -4.51 -0.39 -3.21
N PRO A 45 -4.41 -1.39 -2.35
CA PRO A 45 -4.67 -2.78 -2.73
C PRO A 45 -6.13 -3.04 -3.13
N TRP A 46 -7.06 -2.13 -2.77
CA TRP A 46 -8.46 -2.22 -3.19
C TRP A 46 -8.68 -1.89 -4.66
N VAL A 47 -7.77 -1.13 -5.26
CA VAL A 47 -7.79 -0.77 -6.69
C VAL A 47 -7.13 -1.85 -7.55
N HIS A 48 -6.10 -2.52 -7.00
CA HIS A 48 -5.29 -3.51 -7.73
C HIS A 48 -5.78 -4.96 -7.51
N GLY A 49 -5.25 -5.89 -8.28
CA GLY A 49 -5.59 -7.31 -8.24
C GLY A 49 -6.87 -7.61 -9.00
N ASN A 50 -7.92 -8.16 -8.38
CA ASN A 50 -9.13 -8.53 -9.10
C ASN A 50 -9.91 -7.30 -9.60
N PRO A 51 -10.00 -7.04 -10.91
CA PRO A 51 -10.61 -5.83 -11.44
C PRO A 51 -12.11 -5.75 -11.18
N LYS A 52 -12.83 -6.88 -11.01
CA LYS A 52 -14.24 -6.87 -10.64
C LYS A 52 -14.50 -6.22 -9.28
N ARG A 53 -13.54 -6.25 -8.36
CA ARG A 53 -13.68 -5.61 -7.05
C ARG A 53 -13.86 -4.09 -7.19
N ALA A 54 -12.97 -3.43 -7.91
CA ALA A 54 -13.06 -1.99 -8.14
C ALA A 54 -14.36 -1.61 -8.90
N VAL A 55 -14.73 -2.39 -9.91
CA VAL A 55 -15.98 -2.21 -10.66
C VAL A 55 -17.19 -2.33 -9.74
N ALA A 56 -17.25 -3.38 -8.91
CA ALA A 56 -18.36 -3.62 -7.98
C ALA A 56 -18.50 -2.49 -6.95
N ILE A 57 -17.39 -1.96 -6.43
CA ILE A 57 -17.38 -0.82 -5.51
C ILE A 57 -17.94 0.43 -6.20
N VAL A 58 -17.49 0.74 -7.41
CA VAL A 58 -17.95 1.94 -8.12
C VAL A 58 -19.45 1.84 -8.45
N ILE A 59 -19.91 0.67 -8.90
CA ILE A 59 -21.31 0.51 -9.30
C ILE A 59 -22.26 0.53 -8.10
N TYR A 60 -21.95 -0.22 -7.05
CA TYR A 60 -22.86 -0.49 -5.93
C TYR A 60 -22.51 0.22 -4.63
N GLY A 61 -21.34 0.85 -4.54
CA GLY A 61 -20.84 1.46 -3.31
C GLY A 61 -20.29 0.43 -2.32
N ILE A 62 -19.67 0.94 -1.25
CA ILE A 62 -19.18 0.14 -0.13
C ILE A 62 -19.40 0.91 1.18
N HIS A 63 -19.75 0.21 2.25
CA HIS A 63 -19.96 0.78 3.57
C HIS A 63 -19.34 -0.07 4.68
N GLY A 64 -19.22 0.52 5.86
CA GLY A 64 -18.62 -0.14 7.01
C GLY A 64 -17.09 -0.08 7.00
N PRO A 65 -16.44 -0.72 7.98
CA PRO A 65 -15.00 -0.63 8.15
C PRO A 65 -14.25 -1.35 7.03
N ILE A 66 -13.24 -0.66 6.50
CA ILE A 66 -12.23 -1.21 5.58
C ILE A 66 -10.85 -0.84 6.08
N ASP A 67 -9.86 -1.69 5.83
CA ASP A 67 -8.45 -1.37 5.99
C ASP A 67 -7.82 -1.05 4.64
N VAL A 68 -7.07 0.05 4.57
CA VAL A 68 -6.27 0.41 3.40
C VAL A 68 -4.86 0.74 3.86
N ASN A 69 -3.92 -0.13 3.55
CA ASN A 69 -2.51 0.00 3.92
C ASN A 69 -2.28 0.17 5.43
N GLY A 70 -3.00 -0.62 6.26
CA GLY A 70 -2.88 -0.61 7.72
C GLY A 70 -3.65 0.53 8.42
N LYS A 71 -4.39 1.35 7.66
CA LYS A 71 -5.25 2.40 8.23
C LYS A 71 -6.71 2.05 8.05
N ALA A 72 -7.46 2.10 9.16
CA ALA A 72 -8.91 1.85 9.15
C ALA A 72 -9.69 3.08 8.66
N TYR A 73 -10.68 2.84 7.81
CA TYR A 73 -11.65 3.81 7.31
C TYR A 73 -13.05 3.25 7.52
N ASN A 74 -14.02 4.09 7.86
CA ASN A 74 -15.38 3.67 8.15
C ASN A 74 -16.43 4.69 7.66
N LEU A 75 -16.26 5.16 6.43
CA LEU A 75 -17.24 6.00 5.75
C LEU A 75 -17.86 5.23 4.58
N GLU A 76 -19.05 5.66 4.19
CA GLU A 76 -19.73 5.09 3.03
C GLU A 76 -19.23 5.73 1.74
N MET A 77 -18.88 4.90 0.75
CA MET A 77 -18.75 5.29 -0.64
C MET A 77 -20.10 5.03 -1.33
N PRO A 78 -20.83 6.07 -1.74
CA PRO A 78 -22.14 5.88 -2.37
C PRO A 78 -22.01 5.24 -3.77
N PRO A 79 -23.04 4.49 -4.22
CA PRO A 79 -23.05 3.88 -5.53
C PRO A 79 -23.05 4.94 -6.65
N GLN A 80 -22.23 4.72 -7.67
CA GLN A 80 -22.14 5.59 -8.85
C GLN A 80 -22.77 4.94 -10.10
N GLY A 81 -23.22 3.71 -9.98
CA GLY A 81 -23.71 2.93 -11.12
C GLY A 81 -24.94 3.50 -11.84
N ALA A 82 -25.78 4.29 -11.17
CA ALA A 82 -26.91 4.97 -11.79
C ALA A 82 -26.52 6.28 -12.49
N ALA A 83 -25.47 6.94 -12.01
CA ALA A 83 -25.00 8.24 -12.53
C ALA A 83 -24.04 8.09 -13.71
N LEU A 84 -23.29 6.98 -13.77
CA LEU A 84 -22.22 6.76 -14.74
C LEU A 84 -22.54 5.61 -15.69
N SER A 85 -22.33 5.86 -16.99
CA SER A 85 -22.38 4.81 -18.02
C SER A 85 -21.17 3.86 -17.90
N ASP A 86 -21.27 2.69 -18.51
CA ASP A 86 -20.18 1.72 -18.53
C ASP A 86 -18.91 2.28 -19.18
N ASP A 87 -19.02 3.10 -20.24
CA ASP A 87 -17.87 3.77 -20.86
C ASP A 87 -17.22 4.78 -19.92
N GLN A 88 -18.00 5.53 -19.14
CA GLN A 88 -17.47 6.50 -18.17
C GLN A 88 -16.76 5.80 -17.00
N ILE A 89 -17.36 4.73 -16.46
CA ILE A 89 -16.74 3.90 -15.42
C ILE A 89 -15.41 3.30 -15.93
N THR A 90 -15.41 2.78 -17.16
CA THR A 90 -14.19 2.26 -17.80
C THR A 90 -13.10 3.33 -17.88
N SER A 91 -13.44 4.53 -18.30
CA SER A 91 -12.49 5.65 -18.42
C SER A 91 -11.92 6.07 -17.06
N ILE A 92 -12.78 6.20 -16.05
CA ILE A 92 -12.38 6.56 -14.68
C ILE A 92 -11.44 5.49 -14.11
N LEU A 93 -11.81 4.21 -14.19
CA LEU A 93 -11.02 3.13 -13.61
C LEU A 93 -9.66 2.96 -14.32
N ASN A 94 -9.60 3.16 -15.64
CA ASN A 94 -8.33 3.18 -16.37
C ASN A 94 -7.43 4.35 -15.93
N TYR A 95 -7.99 5.53 -15.71
CA TYR A 95 -7.23 6.65 -15.17
C TYR A 95 -6.69 6.32 -13.77
N VAL A 96 -7.57 5.93 -12.83
CA VAL A 96 -7.17 5.57 -11.46
C VAL A 96 -6.10 4.49 -11.44
N ASN A 97 -6.19 3.51 -12.34
CA ASN A 97 -5.30 2.34 -12.36
C ASN A 97 -3.90 2.65 -12.92
N THR A 98 -3.71 3.81 -13.54
CA THR A 98 -2.43 4.25 -14.13
C THR A 98 -1.92 5.58 -13.55
N ALA A 99 -2.77 6.33 -12.85
CA ALA A 99 -2.40 7.59 -12.20
C ALA A 99 -1.59 7.35 -10.91
N TRP A 100 -0.86 8.35 -10.48
CA TRP A 100 -0.17 8.43 -9.18
C TRP A 100 0.79 7.27 -8.87
N GLY A 101 1.38 6.67 -9.91
CA GLY A 101 2.29 5.53 -9.77
C GLY A 101 1.59 4.16 -9.68
N ASN A 102 0.28 4.10 -9.77
CA ASN A 102 -0.46 2.86 -9.92
C ASN A 102 -0.04 2.14 -11.22
N LYS A 103 0.08 0.81 -11.17
CA LYS A 103 0.51 -0.03 -12.30
C LYS A 103 -0.48 -1.18 -12.50
N GLY A 104 -1.76 -0.86 -12.62
CA GLY A 104 -2.79 -1.88 -12.78
C GLY A 104 -3.08 -2.24 -14.23
N GLU A 105 -3.88 -3.30 -14.41
CA GLU A 105 -4.36 -3.74 -15.71
C GLU A 105 -5.44 -2.81 -16.27
N THR A 106 -5.64 -2.87 -17.59
CA THR A 106 -6.64 -2.06 -18.28
C THR A 106 -8.04 -2.65 -18.10
N PHE A 107 -8.98 -1.80 -17.70
CA PHE A 107 -10.40 -2.11 -17.69
C PHE A 107 -10.98 -1.99 -19.10
N ASN A 108 -11.94 -2.84 -19.41
CA ASN A 108 -12.73 -2.73 -20.62
C ASN A 108 -14.23 -2.65 -20.31
N ARG A 109 -14.99 -2.12 -21.25
CA ARG A 109 -16.44 -1.92 -21.07
C ARG A 109 -17.20 -3.21 -20.79
N ASP A 110 -16.77 -4.33 -21.38
CA ASP A 110 -17.46 -5.60 -21.20
C ASP A 110 -17.36 -6.09 -19.76
N LEU A 111 -16.22 -5.89 -19.09
CA LEU A 111 -16.05 -6.17 -17.67
C LEU A 111 -17.07 -5.39 -16.83
N ILE A 112 -17.25 -4.09 -17.11
CA ILE A 112 -18.22 -3.25 -16.38
C ILE A 112 -19.63 -3.80 -16.60
N ARG A 113 -20.01 -4.04 -17.85
CA ARG A 113 -21.33 -4.58 -18.23
C ARG A 113 -21.62 -5.93 -17.59
N VAL A 114 -20.66 -6.86 -17.62
CA VAL A 114 -20.80 -8.18 -17.03
C VAL A 114 -20.95 -8.08 -15.50
N THR A 115 -20.12 -7.28 -14.83
CA THR A 115 -20.21 -7.11 -13.37
C THR A 115 -21.55 -6.47 -12.98
N ARG A 116 -22.04 -5.48 -13.72
CA ARG A 116 -23.36 -4.87 -13.51
C ARG A 116 -24.49 -5.90 -13.67
N SER A 117 -24.40 -6.76 -14.67
CA SER A 117 -25.40 -7.81 -14.91
C SER A 117 -25.36 -8.90 -13.84
N GLU A 118 -24.17 -9.29 -13.42
CA GLU A 118 -23.96 -10.36 -12.41
C GLU A 118 -24.60 -10.00 -11.06
N PHE A 119 -24.54 -8.73 -10.67
CA PHE A 119 -25.08 -8.23 -9.41
C PHE A 119 -26.32 -7.34 -9.57
N ALA A 120 -27.08 -7.49 -10.67
CA ALA A 120 -28.23 -6.61 -11.00
C ALA A 120 -29.33 -6.62 -9.92
N SER A 121 -29.43 -7.68 -9.11
CA SER A 121 -30.40 -7.77 -8.01
C SER A 121 -29.91 -7.10 -6.72
N ARG A 122 -28.67 -6.55 -6.71
CA ARG A 122 -28.12 -5.93 -5.50
C ARG A 122 -28.69 -4.52 -5.34
N ASP A 123 -29.29 -4.29 -4.18
CA ASP A 123 -29.97 -3.05 -3.80
C ASP A 123 -29.23 -2.28 -2.67
N LYS A 124 -28.15 -2.84 -2.15
CA LYS A 124 -27.37 -2.27 -1.04
C LYS A 124 -25.89 -2.18 -1.39
N PRO A 125 -25.16 -1.19 -0.83
CA PRO A 125 -23.70 -1.15 -0.90
C PRO A 125 -23.06 -2.42 -0.36
N TRP A 126 -21.85 -2.72 -0.81
CA TRP A 126 -21.08 -3.85 -0.30
C TRP A 126 -20.60 -3.58 1.12
N THR A 127 -20.43 -4.67 1.89
CA THR A 127 -19.51 -4.66 3.03
C THR A 127 -18.17 -5.26 2.62
N ALA A 128 -17.09 -4.90 3.32
CA ALA A 128 -15.78 -5.48 3.03
C ALA A 128 -15.76 -7.03 3.11
N PRO A 129 -16.33 -7.68 4.15
CA PRO A 129 -16.34 -9.13 4.22
C PRO A 129 -17.09 -9.81 3.06
N GLU A 130 -18.22 -9.24 2.62
CA GLU A 130 -18.96 -9.79 1.47
C GLU A 130 -18.15 -9.69 0.18
N LEU A 131 -17.59 -8.52 -0.07
CA LEU A 131 -16.86 -8.23 -1.30
C LEU A 131 -15.56 -9.02 -1.39
N LEU A 132 -14.80 -9.08 -0.29
CA LEU A 132 -13.52 -9.79 -0.24
C LEU A 132 -13.66 -11.31 -0.30
N LYS A 133 -14.79 -11.86 0.09
CA LYS A 133 -15.09 -13.28 -0.12
C LYS A 133 -15.17 -13.65 -1.59
N LEU A 134 -15.65 -12.73 -2.45
CA LEU A 134 -15.75 -12.93 -3.90
C LEU A 134 -14.49 -12.48 -4.65
N PHE A 135 -13.91 -11.38 -4.20
CA PHE A 135 -12.80 -10.68 -4.85
C PHE A 135 -11.75 -10.33 -3.80
N PRO A 136 -10.96 -11.31 -3.31
CA PRO A 136 -9.96 -11.06 -2.28
C PRO A 136 -8.96 -9.98 -2.71
N LEU A 137 -8.38 -9.28 -1.72
CA LEU A 137 -7.24 -8.39 -1.98
C LEU A 137 -6.09 -9.22 -2.57
N PRO A 138 -5.23 -8.60 -3.39
CA PRO A 138 -4.00 -9.28 -3.78
C PRO A 138 -3.25 -9.68 -2.51
N GLU A 139 -2.70 -10.88 -2.50
CA GLU A 139 -1.76 -11.23 -1.44
C GLU A 139 -0.66 -10.16 -1.41
N LYS A 140 -0.36 -9.68 -0.22
CA LYS A 140 0.79 -8.79 -0.03
C LYS A 140 2.03 -9.57 -0.48
N GLN A 141 2.49 -9.30 -1.68
CA GLN A 141 3.80 -9.78 -2.11
C GLN A 141 4.83 -8.92 -1.38
N THR A 142 5.20 -9.36 -0.21
CA THR A 142 6.37 -8.84 0.46
C THR A 142 7.57 -9.50 -0.18
N ALA A 143 8.61 -8.73 -0.43
CA ALA A 143 9.88 -9.30 -0.87
C ALA A 143 10.59 -10.06 0.27
N LEU A 144 9.97 -10.15 1.45
CA LEU A 144 10.48 -10.84 2.63
C LEU A 144 9.69 -12.11 2.89
N SER A 145 10.40 -13.19 3.21
CA SER A 145 9.84 -14.49 3.60
C SER A 145 10.53 -15.02 4.84
N ASP A 146 9.86 -15.92 5.55
CA ASP A 146 10.38 -16.60 6.76
C ASP A 146 10.94 -15.60 7.79
N VAL A 147 10.28 -14.46 7.98
CA VAL A 147 10.75 -13.41 8.89
C VAL A 147 10.46 -13.81 10.32
N ILE A 148 11.48 -13.73 11.16
CA ILE A 148 11.40 -13.89 12.62
C ILE A 148 11.84 -12.58 13.24
N SER A 149 11.04 -12.05 14.18
CA SER A 149 11.38 -10.88 14.97
C SER A 149 11.86 -11.25 16.37
N ARG A 150 12.81 -10.50 16.90
CA ARG A 150 13.27 -10.60 18.29
C ARG A 150 13.26 -9.22 18.91
N VAL A 151 12.60 -9.10 20.06
CA VAL A 151 12.50 -7.86 20.82
C VAL A 151 13.51 -7.84 21.95
N TYR A 152 14.15 -6.71 22.15
CA TYR A 152 15.16 -6.46 23.15
C TYR A 152 14.80 -5.22 23.96
N LYS A 153 14.95 -5.26 25.28
CA LYS A 153 14.82 -4.09 26.14
C LYS A 153 16.16 -3.46 26.41
N GLY A 154 16.25 -2.16 26.29
CA GLY A 154 17.46 -1.41 26.55
C GLY A 154 17.46 -0.01 25.96
N GLN A 155 18.46 0.75 26.32
CA GLN A 155 18.70 2.10 25.82
C GLN A 155 20.08 2.17 25.18
N TRP A 156 20.14 2.62 23.94
CA TRP A 156 21.38 2.65 23.17
C TRP A 156 21.54 3.98 22.43
N ASN A 157 22.78 4.46 22.31
CA ASN A 157 23.11 5.65 21.54
C ASN A 157 23.54 5.33 20.09
N GLN A 158 23.64 4.04 19.78
CA GLN A 158 23.96 3.50 18.47
C GLN A 158 23.43 2.07 18.40
N ILE A 159 23.30 1.52 17.19
CA ILE A 159 22.84 0.13 16.99
C ILE A 159 23.75 -0.81 17.76
N PRO A 160 23.21 -1.55 18.75
CA PRO A 160 24.02 -2.47 19.55
C PRO A 160 24.34 -3.76 18.76
N ASP A 161 25.24 -4.54 19.30
CA ASP A 161 25.44 -5.93 18.87
C ASP A 161 24.35 -6.81 19.53
N PHE A 162 23.18 -6.88 18.87
CA PHE A 162 22.04 -7.63 19.40
C PHE A 162 22.31 -9.12 19.57
N ASP A 163 23.29 -9.69 18.86
CA ASP A 163 23.63 -11.10 18.99
C ASP A 163 24.28 -11.42 20.36
N LYS A 164 24.71 -10.39 21.10
CA LYS A 164 25.25 -10.49 22.46
C LYS A 164 24.24 -10.15 23.56
N ILE A 165 23.01 -9.83 23.20
CA ILE A 165 21.96 -9.44 24.14
C ILE A 165 20.88 -10.51 24.13
N GLN A 166 20.36 -10.86 25.31
CA GLN A 166 19.22 -11.78 25.38
C GLN A 166 17.93 -11.09 24.94
N SER A 167 17.21 -11.70 24.01
CA SER A 167 15.88 -11.22 23.58
C SER A 167 14.81 -11.50 24.64
N GLU A 168 13.82 -10.62 24.70
CA GLU A 168 12.65 -10.76 25.57
C GLU A 168 11.56 -11.65 24.92
N ASN A 169 11.39 -11.51 23.60
CA ASN A 169 10.36 -12.21 22.84
C ASN A 169 10.88 -12.61 21.45
N ILE A 170 10.26 -13.64 20.86
CA ILE A 170 10.51 -14.10 19.49
C ILE A 170 9.16 -14.38 18.87
N GLU A 171 8.87 -13.78 17.72
CA GLU A 171 7.64 -13.98 16.97
C GLU A 171 7.94 -14.24 15.48
N GLU A 172 7.07 -15.04 14.84
CA GLU A 172 7.10 -15.25 13.40
C GLU A 172 6.23 -14.17 12.71
N GLU A 173 6.80 -13.49 11.72
CA GLU A 173 6.08 -12.51 10.93
C GLU A 173 5.51 -13.18 9.68
N HIS A 174 4.21 -13.33 9.63
CA HIS A 174 3.54 -14.04 8.53
C HIS A 174 3.30 -13.18 7.30
N ASP A 175 3.34 -11.85 7.41
CA ASP A 175 3.03 -10.92 6.31
C ASP A 175 4.26 -10.23 5.70
N GLY A 176 5.45 -10.51 6.25
CA GLY A 176 6.72 -9.91 5.79
C GLY A 176 6.80 -8.39 5.99
N ILE A 177 5.98 -7.83 6.88
CA ILE A 177 6.05 -6.42 7.27
C ILE A 177 6.91 -6.31 8.52
N LEU A 178 7.84 -5.37 8.51
CA LEU A 178 8.66 -5.05 9.66
C LEU A 178 7.92 -3.99 10.50
N ASP A 179 7.09 -4.44 11.45
CA ASP A 179 6.27 -3.56 12.29
C ASP A 179 6.89 -3.37 13.67
N PRO A 180 7.36 -2.15 14.04
CA PRO A 180 7.88 -1.89 15.38
C PRO A 180 6.85 -2.07 16.50
N ALA A 181 5.53 -2.03 16.20
CA ALA A 181 4.48 -2.24 17.20
C ALA A 181 4.54 -3.61 17.90
N ILE A 182 5.22 -4.58 17.31
CA ILE A 182 5.47 -5.91 17.91
C ILE A 182 6.20 -5.82 19.25
N ALA A 183 6.99 -4.77 19.49
CA ALA A 183 7.67 -4.56 20.77
C ALA A 183 6.69 -4.37 21.92
N ALA A 184 5.45 -3.92 21.65
CA ALA A 184 4.47 -3.51 22.65
C ALA A 184 5.04 -2.49 23.67
N LEU A 185 6.04 -1.72 23.26
CA LEU A 185 6.76 -0.71 24.03
C LEU A 185 6.80 0.58 23.22
N ASN A 186 6.79 1.72 23.91
CA ASN A 186 6.86 3.03 23.26
C ASN A 186 8.29 3.55 23.15
N GLU A 187 9.20 3.10 24.02
CA GLU A 187 10.57 3.57 24.09
C GLU A 187 11.49 2.54 24.74
N HIS A 188 12.80 2.72 24.62
CA HIS A 188 13.86 1.88 25.21
C HIS A 188 13.78 0.42 24.77
N TYR A 189 13.65 0.19 23.47
CA TYR A 189 13.64 -1.15 22.91
C TYR A 189 14.44 -1.23 21.60
N GLY A 190 14.78 -2.43 21.22
CA GLY A 190 15.29 -2.76 19.90
C GLY A 190 14.59 -3.96 19.32
N ILE A 191 14.63 -4.07 18.02
CA ILE A 191 14.09 -5.21 17.28
C ILE A 191 15.09 -5.65 16.24
N VAL A 192 15.23 -6.97 16.12
CA VAL A 192 15.93 -7.61 15.01
C VAL A 192 14.92 -8.44 14.23
N TRP A 193 14.80 -8.16 12.96
CA TRP A 193 14.09 -9.02 12.01
C TRP A 193 15.11 -9.78 11.18
N GLU A 194 14.94 -11.09 11.08
CA GLU A 194 15.75 -11.96 10.23
C GLU A 194 14.86 -12.84 9.39
N GLY A 195 15.23 -13.02 8.13
CA GLY A 195 14.47 -13.82 7.17
C GLY A 195 15.20 -13.91 5.84
N ASN A 196 14.41 -13.96 4.78
CA ASN A 196 14.94 -13.95 3.43
C ASN A 196 14.33 -12.78 2.63
N PHE A 197 15.14 -12.20 1.74
CA PHE A 197 14.70 -11.26 0.73
C PHE A 197 14.64 -12.00 -0.60
N GLU A 198 13.44 -12.05 -1.19
CA GLU A 198 13.20 -12.72 -2.46
C GLU A 198 13.51 -11.76 -3.62
N VAL A 199 14.60 -11.99 -4.29
CA VAL A 199 15.11 -11.19 -5.42
C VAL A 199 14.36 -11.61 -6.68
N PRO A 200 13.46 -10.78 -7.24
CA PRO A 200 12.61 -11.18 -8.37
C PRO A 200 13.40 -11.33 -9.69
N GLU A 201 14.47 -10.57 -9.86
CA GLU A 201 15.35 -10.63 -11.03
C GLU A 201 16.78 -10.22 -10.68
N THR A 202 17.75 -10.68 -11.48
CA THR A 202 19.15 -10.27 -11.31
C THR A 202 19.31 -8.80 -11.68
N GLY A 203 19.85 -7.98 -10.77
CA GLY A 203 20.02 -6.55 -11.01
C GLY A 203 20.68 -5.78 -9.86
N GLU A 204 20.77 -4.46 -10.01
CA GLU A 204 21.17 -3.54 -8.95
C GLU A 204 19.93 -3.09 -8.18
N TYR A 205 19.98 -3.23 -6.86
CA TYR A 205 18.93 -2.85 -5.92
C TYR A 205 19.40 -1.72 -5.03
N GLU A 206 18.55 -0.74 -4.79
CA GLU A 206 18.79 0.34 -3.84
C GLU A 206 17.87 0.17 -2.62
N PHE A 207 18.46 0.13 -1.44
CA PHE A 207 17.77 0.09 -0.16
C PHE A 207 17.92 1.45 0.51
N ALA A 208 16.80 2.04 0.93
CA ALA A 208 16.78 3.31 1.65
C ALA A 208 16.22 3.10 3.05
N LEU A 209 16.83 3.74 4.03
CA LEU A 209 16.41 3.77 5.42
C LEU A 209 16.24 5.21 5.89
N ASP A 210 15.18 5.44 6.63
CA ASP A 210 15.04 6.56 7.55
C ASP A 210 14.40 6.02 8.82
N SER A 211 14.85 6.42 10.00
CA SER A 211 14.35 5.87 11.27
C SER A 211 14.57 6.82 12.44
N ASP A 212 13.66 6.74 13.37
CA ASP A 212 13.74 7.24 14.73
C ASP A 212 13.83 6.02 15.68
N ASP A 213 14.94 5.66 16.31
CA ASP A 213 16.24 6.32 16.27
C ASP A 213 17.18 5.77 15.21
N GLY A 214 17.62 4.54 15.31
CA GLY A 214 18.57 3.95 14.39
C GLY A 214 18.13 2.62 13.80
N SER A 215 18.54 2.40 12.55
CA SER A 215 18.27 1.15 11.83
C SER A 215 19.38 0.76 10.87
N ARG A 216 19.46 -0.54 10.57
CA ARG A 216 20.43 -1.10 9.62
C ARG A 216 19.81 -2.24 8.83
N ILE A 217 20.07 -2.28 7.52
CA ILE A 217 19.74 -3.42 6.65
C ILE A 217 21.04 -4.14 6.28
N THR A 218 21.01 -5.45 6.45
CA THR A 218 22.09 -6.37 6.08
C THR A 218 21.55 -7.46 5.14
N LEU A 219 22.22 -7.69 4.02
CA LEU A 219 21.93 -8.79 3.09
C LEU A 219 23.16 -9.70 2.96
N ASP A 220 22.98 -10.99 3.16
CA ASP A 220 24.05 -12.00 3.15
C ASP A 220 25.28 -11.56 4.01
N GLY A 221 25.03 -10.98 5.18
CA GLY A 221 26.05 -10.49 6.11
C GLY A 221 26.71 -9.16 5.70
N LYS A 222 26.30 -8.54 4.58
CA LYS A 222 26.82 -7.24 4.13
C LYS A 222 25.85 -6.13 4.49
N VAL A 223 26.31 -5.13 5.25
CA VAL A 223 25.52 -3.91 5.52
C VAL A 223 25.29 -3.15 4.21
N VAL A 224 24.02 -2.89 3.88
CA VAL A 224 23.61 -2.19 2.66
C VAL A 224 23.25 -0.75 2.96
N ALA A 225 22.47 -0.51 4.03
CA ALA A 225 22.12 0.84 4.47
C ALA A 225 22.11 0.89 6.01
N GLU A 226 22.52 2.01 6.57
CA GLU A 226 22.57 2.21 8.02
C GLU A 226 22.29 3.68 8.37
N VAL A 227 21.33 3.90 9.27
CA VAL A 227 21.09 5.14 10.00
C VAL A 227 21.47 4.87 11.45
N ASN A 228 22.61 5.38 11.91
CA ASN A 228 23.11 5.10 13.24
C ASN A 228 22.97 6.32 14.16
N GLY A 229 22.76 6.07 15.46
CA GLY A 229 22.56 7.11 16.47
C GLY A 229 21.11 7.55 16.61
N ALA A 230 20.83 8.27 17.72
CA ALA A 230 19.50 8.79 18.01
C ALA A 230 19.15 10.02 17.16
N GLY A 231 17.87 10.20 16.84
CA GLY A 231 17.34 11.37 16.12
C GLY A 231 16.11 11.08 15.26
N PRO A 232 15.42 12.13 14.81
CA PRO A 232 14.09 12.02 14.20
C PRO A 232 14.08 11.34 12.83
N MET A 233 12.94 10.76 12.47
CA MET A 233 12.61 10.30 11.13
C MET A 233 11.94 11.44 10.33
N ASP A 234 12.74 12.35 9.79
CA ASP A 234 12.27 13.53 9.06
C ASP A 234 12.94 13.70 7.67
N GLY A 235 13.60 12.66 7.22
CA GLY A 235 14.36 12.63 5.96
C GLY A 235 15.77 13.19 6.07
N SER A 236 16.12 13.93 7.13
CA SER A 236 17.44 14.57 7.26
C SER A 236 18.57 13.54 7.48
N ARG A 237 18.24 12.38 8.01
CA ARG A 237 19.16 11.28 8.32
C ARG A 237 19.07 10.10 7.36
N ALA A 238 18.14 10.16 6.40
CA ALA A 238 17.92 9.08 5.44
C ALA A 238 19.23 8.65 4.77
N LYS A 239 19.44 7.35 4.68
CA LYS A 239 20.60 6.73 4.03
C LYS A 239 20.13 5.71 3.02
N SER A 240 20.83 5.66 1.88
CA SER A 240 20.64 4.59 0.93
C SER A 240 21.94 3.88 0.59
N GLY A 241 21.81 2.64 0.14
CA GLY A 241 22.93 1.86 -0.35
C GLY A 241 22.49 0.95 -1.49
N LYS A 242 23.43 0.69 -2.40
CA LYS A 242 23.20 -0.14 -3.58
C LYS A 242 23.95 -1.46 -3.46
N ILE A 243 23.31 -2.51 -3.96
CA ILE A 243 23.87 -3.86 -3.99
C ILE A 243 23.41 -4.59 -5.27
N SER A 244 24.34 -5.29 -5.91
CA SER A 244 23.98 -6.19 -7.02
C SER A 244 23.57 -7.54 -6.46
N LEU A 245 22.36 -7.98 -6.81
CA LEU A 245 21.78 -9.24 -6.37
C LEU A 245 21.45 -10.11 -7.57
N LYS A 246 21.54 -11.44 -7.37
CA LYS A 246 21.06 -12.43 -8.34
C LYS A 246 19.64 -12.85 -7.99
N GLN A 247 18.83 -13.16 -8.99
CA GLN A 247 17.52 -13.76 -8.78
C GLN A 247 17.59 -14.96 -7.82
N GLY A 248 16.67 -15.02 -6.87
CA GLY A 248 16.58 -16.04 -5.84
C GLY A 248 16.48 -15.44 -4.45
N SER A 249 16.67 -16.26 -3.43
CA SER A 249 16.53 -15.86 -2.03
C SER A 249 17.90 -15.50 -1.45
N VAL A 250 17.97 -14.37 -0.73
CA VAL A 250 19.17 -13.92 0.02
C VAL A 250 18.82 -13.69 1.48
N LYS A 251 19.76 -13.94 2.38
CA LYS A 251 19.54 -13.70 3.80
C LYS A 251 19.36 -12.23 4.07
N PHE A 252 18.28 -11.90 4.79
CA PHE A 252 17.90 -10.56 5.19
C PHE A 252 17.98 -10.41 6.70
N ARG A 253 18.50 -9.27 7.14
CA ARG A 253 18.43 -8.83 8.53
C ARG A 253 18.18 -7.31 8.58
N ALA A 254 17.25 -6.91 9.44
CA ALA A 254 17.08 -5.52 9.85
C ALA A 254 17.26 -5.40 11.35
N ASP A 255 18.14 -4.49 11.77
CA ASP A 255 18.32 -4.09 13.17
C ASP A 255 17.66 -2.71 13.35
N PHE A 256 16.96 -2.52 14.46
CA PHE A 256 16.30 -1.26 14.80
C PHE A 256 16.41 -1.02 16.32
N PHE A 257 16.52 0.24 16.73
CA PHE A 257 16.31 0.61 18.12
C PHE A 257 15.60 1.94 18.26
N GLN A 258 14.85 2.05 19.34
CA GLN A 258 14.07 3.21 19.75
C GLN A 258 14.41 3.57 21.18
N ASN A 259 14.83 4.81 21.43
CA ASN A 259 15.08 5.31 22.79
C ASN A 259 13.87 6.06 23.32
N SER A 260 13.60 7.26 22.79
CA SER A 260 12.51 8.11 23.25
C SER A 260 12.13 9.10 22.15
N GLY A 261 10.85 9.44 22.07
CA GLY A 261 10.32 10.35 21.08
C GLY A 261 8.96 9.88 20.56
N PRO A 262 8.19 10.75 19.89
CA PRO A 262 6.99 10.34 19.18
C PRO A 262 7.38 9.55 17.93
N HIS A 263 6.68 8.47 17.70
CA HIS A 263 6.81 7.63 16.49
C HIS A 263 6.20 8.30 15.27
#